data_4152f53399abd1f236e50853ed02ccca
#
_entry.id   4152f53399abd1f236e50853ed02ccca
#
_cell.length_a   1.000
_cell.length_b   1.000
_cell.length_c   1.000
_cell.angle_alpha   90.00
_cell.angle_beta   90.00
_cell.angle_gamma   90.00
#
_symmetry.space_group_name_H-M   'P 1'
#
loop_
_entity.id
_entity.type
_entity.pdbx_description
1 polymer ?
#
loop_
_entity_poly.entity_id
_entity_poly.type
_entity_poly.pdbx_seq_one_letter_code
_entity_poly.pdbx_strand_id
1 'polypeptide(L)'
;MPAFKDILELAGRIKEPRLRKMVTDTLRNPGPLSNKGMKLNQVPFEQAPASIDWHHAKTGGLVEHTYFVTKVCISVAESLAEVYGAEIDMDALIAGSLLHDIGKVWGVKKTKSGRWQSSGGTMDHTMLGTSELHARHFPEKVVHIVASHFGENGPTPPQTLEAFIVHAIDNMDAVMNSEVEKENLISLIIR
;
A
#
# COMPACT_ATOMS: atom_id res chain seq x y z
N MET A 1 15.29 -8.13 8.15
CA MET A 1 14.37 -7.41 7.25
C MET A 1 13.20 -8.32 6.95
N PRO A 2 11.96 -7.81 6.88
CA PRO A 2 10.81 -8.62 6.55
C PRO A 2 10.93 -9.22 5.15
N ALA A 3 10.39 -10.42 4.98
CA ALA A 3 10.35 -11.14 3.72
C ALA A 3 8.89 -11.24 3.23
N PHE A 4 8.69 -11.57 1.97
CA PHE A 4 7.35 -11.70 1.40
C PHE A 4 6.45 -12.70 2.15
N LYS A 5 7.03 -13.75 2.76
CA LYS A 5 6.28 -14.67 3.63
C LYS A 5 5.62 -13.98 4.82
N ASP A 6 6.29 -12.96 5.38
CA ASP A 6 5.77 -12.23 6.55
C ASP A 6 4.55 -11.37 6.16
N ILE A 7 4.51 -10.86 4.92
CA ILE A 7 3.32 -10.22 4.31
C ILE A 7 2.16 -11.22 4.25
N LEU A 8 2.42 -12.44 3.80
CA LEU A 8 1.38 -13.48 3.70
C LEU A 8 0.88 -13.94 5.08
N GLU A 9 1.73 -13.92 6.10
CA GLU A 9 1.32 -14.19 7.49
C GLU A 9 0.36 -13.10 7.99
N LEU A 10 0.63 -11.81 7.70
CA LEU A 10 -0.31 -10.73 8.00
C LEU A 10 -1.64 -10.90 7.26
N ALA A 11 -1.61 -11.27 5.98
CA ALA A 11 -2.83 -11.58 5.23
C ALA A 11 -3.63 -12.73 5.85
N GLY A 12 -2.95 -13.69 6.49
CA GLY A 12 -3.57 -14.78 7.25
C GLY A 12 -4.45 -14.33 8.44
N ARG A 13 -4.28 -13.08 8.92
CA ARG A 13 -5.10 -12.49 9.99
C ARG A 13 -6.49 -12.04 9.51
N ILE A 14 -6.72 -11.89 8.22
CA ILE A 14 -8.05 -11.61 7.65
C ILE A 14 -8.95 -12.81 7.95
N LYS A 15 -10.06 -12.59 8.66
CA LYS A 15 -10.97 -13.65 9.10
C LYS A 15 -11.88 -14.13 7.99
N GLU A 16 -12.37 -13.20 7.13
CA GLU A 16 -13.25 -13.54 6.01
C GLU A 16 -12.46 -14.32 4.93
N PRO A 17 -12.79 -15.61 4.66
CA PRO A 17 -11.95 -16.48 3.83
C PRO A 17 -11.84 -16.04 2.37
N ARG A 18 -12.92 -15.47 1.81
CA ARG A 18 -12.94 -15.00 0.42
C ARG A 18 -12.02 -13.78 0.27
N LEU A 19 -12.13 -12.80 1.16
CA LEU A 19 -11.28 -11.62 1.14
C LEU A 19 -9.81 -11.98 1.35
N ARG A 20 -9.53 -12.85 2.32
CA ARG A 20 -8.16 -13.37 2.55
C ARG A 20 -7.57 -14.01 1.30
N LYS A 21 -8.36 -14.83 0.60
CA LYS A 21 -7.94 -15.46 -0.66
C LYS A 21 -7.67 -14.41 -1.73
N MET A 22 -8.56 -13.44 -1.92
CA MET A 22 -8.40 -12.37 -2.91
C MET A 22 -7.13 -11.56 -2.66
N VAL A 23 -6.86 -11.16 -1.41
CA VAL A 23 -5.64 -10.44 -1.01
C VAL A 23 -4.40 -11.28 -1.30
N THR A 24 -4.39 -12.54 -0.82
CA THR A 24 -3.25 -13.44 -0.98
C THR A 24 -2.92 -13.71 -2.46
N ASP A 25 -3.94 -13.97 -3.27
CA ASP A 25 -3.77 -14.23 -4.71
C ASP A 25 -3.23 -12.97 -5.43
N THR A 26 -3.74 -11.79 -5.08
CA THR A 26 -3.28 -10.52 -5.67
C THR A 26 -1.83 -10.21 -5.29
N LEU A 27 -1.41 -10.45 -4.05
CA LEU A 27 -0.03 -10.25 -3.62
C LEU A 27 0.94 -11.23 -4.29
N ARG A 28 0.56 -12.51 -4.39
CA ARG A 28 1.41 -13.56 -5.00
C ARG A 28 1.54 -13.42 -6.50
N ASN A 29 0.47 -13.01 -7.15
CA ASN A 29 0.44 -12.85 -8.61
C ASN A 29 -0.47 -11.68 -8.97
N PRO A 30 0.04 -10.45 -8.93
CA PRO A 30 -0.73 -9.28 -9.33
C PRO A 30 -1.30 -9.41 -10.75
N GLY A 31 -0.61 -10.16 -11.62
CA GLY A 31 -1.03 -10.37 -13.00
C GLY A 31 -1.00 -9.08 -13.82
N PRO A 32 -1.36 -9.16 -15.10
CA PRO A 32 -1.57 -7.97 -15.92
C PRO A 32 -2.82 -7.23 -15.47
N LEU A 33 -2.86 -5.92 -15.73
CA LEU A 33 -4.05 -5.11 -15.48
C LEU A 33 -5.28 -5.70 -16.20
N SER A 34 -6.44 -5.59 -15.55
CA SER A 34 -7.74 -6.00 -16.11
C SER A 34 -8.08 -5.19 -17.36
N ASN A 35 -7.72 -3.91 -17.39
CA ASN A 35 -7.85 -3.06 -18.57
C ASN A 35 -6.76 -3.39 -19.62
N LYS A 36 -7.13 -4.15 -20.63
CA LYS A 36 -6.23 -4.60 -21.72
C LYS A 36 -5.73 -3.47 -22.63
N GLY A 37 -6.35 -2.28 -22.58
CA GLY A 37 -5.87 -1.08 -23.27
C GLY A 37 -4.63 -0.47 -22.62
N MET A 38 -4.37 -0.78 -21.36
CA MET A 38 -3.22 -0.29 -20.59
C MET A 38 -2.05 -1.28 -20.67
N LYS A 39 -1.00 -0.89 -21.38
CA LYS A 39 0.21 -1.71 -21.54
C LYS A 39 1.31 -1.20 -20.61
N LEU A 40 1.22 -1.52 -19.33
CA LEU A 40 2.24 -1.20 -18.34
C LEU A 40 3.13 -2.40 -18.05
N ASN A 41 4.37 -2.12 -17.66
CA ASN A 41 5.28 -3.14 -17.19
C ASN A 41 4.80 -3.64 -15.83
N GLN A 42 4.96 -4.93 -15.58
CA GLN A 42 4.65 -5.56 -14.30
C GLN A 42 5.93 -6.10 -13.67
N VAL A 43 6.09 -5.87 -12.38
CA VAL A 43 7.15 -6.50 -11.58
C VAL A 43 6.50 -7.32 -10.46
N PRO A 44 7.14 -8.41 -10.00
CA PRO A 44 6.68 -9.12 -8.80
C PRO A 44 6.64 -8.20 -7.59
N PHE A 45 5.62 -8.34 -6.74
CA PHE A 45 5.46 -7.54 -5.52
C PHE A 45 6.73 -7.57 -4.65
N GLU A 46 7.31 -8.74 -4.47
CA GLU A 46 8.54 -8.96 -3.69
C GLU A 46 9.80 -8.28 -4.24
N GLN A 47 9.77 -7.82 -5.49
CA GLN A 47 10.89 -7.14 -6.12
C GLN A 47 10.68 -5.64 -6.26
N ALA A 48 9.43 -5.17 -6.18
CA ALA A 48 9.11 -3.77 -6.40
C ALA A 48 9.73 -2.87 -5.32
N PRO A 49 10.17 -1.65 -5.67
CA PRO A 49 10.50 -0.61 -4.71
C PRO A 49 9.22 0.07 -4.21
N ALA A 50 9.25 0.69 -3.04
CA ALA A 50 8.14 1.52 -2.59
C ALA A 50 8.15 2.91 -3.25
N SER A 51 9.32 3.44 -3.60
CA SER A 51 9.47 4.63 -4.44
C SER A 51 10.63 4.48 -5.43
N ILE A 52 10.78 5.42 -6.34
CA ILE A 52 11.89 5.41 -7.31
C ILE A 52 13.15 6.02 -6.69
N ASP A 53 13.01 7.08 -5.90
CA ASP A 53 14.08 7.96 -5.46
C ASP A 53 13.89 8.56 -4.06
N TRP A 54 12.91 8.13 -3.32
CA TRP A 54 12.60 8.70 -2.00
C TRP A 54 12.74 7.63 -0.90
N HIS A 55 11.62 7.11 -0.32
CA HIS A 55 11.67 6.09 0.74
C HIS A 55 11.70 4.69 0.16
N HIS A 56 12.42 3.76 0.78
CA HIS A 56 12.50 2.36 0.36
C HIS A 56 12.76 2.16 -1.15
N ALA A 57 13.61 3.02 -1.76
CA ALA A 57 13.91 3.07 -3.19
C ALA A 57 14.86 1.94 -3.64
N LYS A 58 14.60 0.71 -3.21
CA LYS A 58 15.42 -0.49 -3.47
C LYS A 58 14.55 -1.67 -3.84
N THR A 59 15.17 -2.71 -4.41
CA THR A 59 14.49 -3.99 -4.64
C THR A 59 13.99 -4.56 -3.32
N GLY A 60 12.71 -4.92 -3.27
CA GLY A 60 12.04 -5.40 -2.05
C GLY A 60 11.59 -4.28 -1.10
N GLY A 61 11.82 -3.03 -1.46
CA GLY A 61 11.38 -1.88 -0.63
C GLY A 61 9.89 -1.86 -0.39
N LEU A 62 9.09 -2.29 -1.38
CA LEU A 62 7.63 -2.39 -1.23
C LEU A 62 7.22 -3.40 -0.15
N VAL A 63 7.94 -4.52 -0.01
CA VAL A 63 7.70 -5.50 1.05
C VAL A 63 7.98 -4.90 2.42
N GLU A 64 9.11 -4.20 2.59
CA GLU A 64 9.48 -3.59 3.87
C GLU A 64 8.45 -2.55 4.31
N HIS A 65 8.11 -1.63 3.40
CA HIS A 65 7.12 -0.59 3.60
C HIS A 65 5.75 -1.18 3.97
N THR A 66 5.21 -2.05 3.12
CA THR A 66 3.89 -2.66 3.34
C THR A 66 3.82 -3.46 4.65
N TYR A 67 4.88 -4.18 4.99
CA TYR A 67 4.96 -4.91 6.25
C TYR A 67 4.87 -3.97 7.46
N PHE A 68 5.67 -2.91 7.46
CA PHE A 68 5.66 -1.93 8.55
C PHE A 68 4.28 -1.27 8.67
N VAL A 69 3.77 -0.71 7.57
CA VAL A 69 2.46 -0.03 7.55
C VAL A 69 1.37 -0.95 8.08
N THR A 70 1.25 -2.16 7.53
CA THR A 70 0.20 -3.10 7.95
C THR A 70 0.32 -3.48 9.43
N LYS A 71 1.53 -3.78 9.90
CA LYS A 71 1.75 -4.17 11.29
C LYS A 71 1.40 -3.06 12.26
N VAL A 72 1.78 -1.83 11.96
CA VAL A 72 1.49 -0.67 12.82
C VAL A 72 0.00 -0.32 12.76
N CYS A 73 -0.64 -0.36 11.58
CA CYS A 73 -2.09 -0.17 11.45
C CYS A 73 -2.88 -1.13 12.35
N ILE A 74 -2.50 -2.40 12.37
CA ILE A 74 -3.14 -3.41 13.25
C ILE A 74 -2.98 -3.03 14.72
N SER A 75 -1.76 -2.66 15.15
CA SER A 75 -1.50 -2.29 16.54
C SER A 75 -2.24 -1.03 16.96
N VAL A 76 -2.32 -0.03 16.09
CA VAL A 76 -3.09 1.20 16.33
C VAL A 76 -4.58 0.88 16.44
N ALA A 77 -5.12 0.08 15.54
CA ALA A 77 -6.53 -0.31 15.56
C ALA A 77 -6.91 -1.08 16.83
N GLU A 78 -6.06 -2.04 17.24
CA GLU A 78 -6.25 -2.79 18.49
C GLU A 78 -6.24 -1.84 19.71
N SER A 79 -5.32 -0.88 19.75
CA SER A 79 -5.24 0.12 20.83
C SER A 79 -6.46 1.06 20.85
N LEU A 80 -6.92 1.51 19.68
CA LEU A 80 -8.12 2.36 19.59
C LEU A 80 -9.38 1.61 20.05
N ALA A 81 -9.51 0.35 19.70
CA ALA A 81 -10.61 -0.49 20.16
C ALA A 81 -10.55 -0.72 21.67
N GLU A 82 -9.37 -1.00 22.23
CA GLU A 82 -9.17 -1.25 23.66
C GLU A 82 -9.43 0.00 24.51
N VAL A 83 -8.86 1.16 24.12
CA VAL A 83 -8.87 2.36 24.94
C VAL A 83 -10.15 3.18 24.76
N TYR A 84 -10.67 3.24 23.53
CA TYR A 84 -11.78 4.14 23.17
C TYR A 84 -13.05 3.39 22.72
N GLY A 85 -13.01 2.05 22.65
CA GLY A 85 -14.15 1.28 22.16
C GLY A 85 -14.45 1.51 20.68
N ALA A 86 -13.42 1.89 19.88
CA ALA A 86 -13.61 2.17 18.47
C ALA A 86 -14.00 0.90 17.70
N GLU A 87 -15.07 0.99 16.90
CA GLU A 87 -15.49 -0.07 15.99
C GLU A 87 -14.68 0.01 14.70
N ILE A 88 -13.81 -0.96 14.46
CA ILE A 88 -12.91 -1.02 13.32
C ILE A 88 -13.11 -2.33 12.56
N ASP A 89 -13.32 -2.24 11.26
CA ASP A 89 -13.34 -3.39 10.36
C ASP A 89 -11.90 -3.88 10.13
N MET A 90 -11.46 -4.78 11.01
CA MET A 90 -10.08 -5.30 10.96
C MET A 90 -9.75 -6.01 9.66
N ASP A 91 -10.72 -6.68 9.03
CA ASP A 91 -10.49 -7.36 7.75
C ASP A 91 -10.28 -6.36 6.62
N ALA A 92 -11.08 -5.29 6.57
CA ALA A 92 -10.90 -4.21 5.61
C ALA A 92 -9.58 -3.44 5.85
N LEU A 93 -9.24 -3.14 7.13
CA LEU A 93 -8.00 -2.48 7.49
C LEU A 93 -6.78 -3.29 7.04
N ILE A 94 -6.73 -4.58 7.36
CA ILE A 94 -5.60 -5.46 6.99
C ILE A 94 -5.52 -5.60 5.47
N ALA A 95 -6.64 -5.83 4.79
CA ALA A 95 -6.67 -5.95 3.34
C ALA A 95 -6.22 -4.64 2.66
N GLY A 96 -6.76 -3.50 3.11
CA GLY A 96 -6.44 -2.18 2.58
C GLY A 96 -4.98 -1.82 2.80
N SER A 97 -4.44 -2.02 4.01
CA SER A 97 -3.03 -1.72 4.31
C SER A 97 -2.04 -2.63 3.56
N LEU A 98 -2.40 -3.89 3.30
CA LEU A 98 -1.59 -4.80 2.48
C LEU A 98 -1.58 -4.42 1.00
N LEU A 99 -2.64 -3.77 0.52
CA LEU A 99 -2.85 -3.48 -0.90
C LEU A 99 -2.76 -1.98 -1.24
N HIS A 100 -2.55 -1.05 -0.26
CA HIS A 100 -2.60 0.39 -0.51
C HIS A 100 -1.68 0.79 -1.66
N ASP A 101 -0.53 0.19 -1.74
CA ASP A 101 0.51 0.45 -2.72
C ASP A 101 0.61 -0.56 -3.87
N ILE A 102 -0.37 -1.44 -4.03
CA ILE A 102 -0.33 -2.49 -5.06
C ILE A 102 -0.15 -1.94 -6.48
N GLY A 103 -0.61 -0.72 -6.73
CA GLY A 103 -0.44 -0.05 -8.02
C GLY A 103 1.01 0.16 -8.45
N LYS A 104 1.95 0.18 -7.50
CA LYS A 104 3.40 0.34 -7.76
C LYS A 104 3.97 -0.81 -8.59
N VAL A 105 3.40 -2.02 -8.50
CA VAL A 105 3.88 -3.18 -9.28
C VAL A 105 3.71 -3.00 -10.80
N TRP A 106 2.82 -2.11 -11.25
CA TRP A 106 2.62 -1.80 -12.67
C TRP A 106 3.24 -0.46 -13.10
N GLY A 107 3.63 0.36 -12.13
CA GLY A 107 4.14 1.70 -12.38
C GLY A 107 5.66 1.79 -12.60
N VAL A 108 6.42 0.72 -12.33
CA VAL A 108 7.88 0.75 -12.30
C VAL A 108 8.52 -0.29 -13.21
N LYS A 109 9.76 -0.02 -13.61
CA LYS A 109 10.63 -0.98 -14.32
C LYS A 109 12.10 -0.75 -13.95
N LYS A 110 12.95 -1.76 -14.15
CA LYS A 110 14.40 -1.61 -14.01
C LYS A 110 15.03 -1.10 -15.32
N THR A 111 15.99 -0.20 -15.19
CA THR A 111 16.91 0.17 -16.28
C THR A 111 17.90 -0.95 -16.54
N LYS A 112 18.68 -0.84 -17.64
CA LYS A 112 19.81 -1.74 -17.92
C LYS A 112 20.89 -1.68 -16.84
N SER A 113 21.03 -0.55 -16.15
CA SER A 113 21.95 -0.38 -15.01
C SER A 113 21.41 -0.87 -13.68
N GLY A 114 20.21 -1.46 -13.65
CA GLY A 114 19.58 -1.98 -12.43
C GLY A 114 18.83 -0.96 -11.57
N ARG A 115 18.83 0.33 -11.97
CA ARG A 115 18.07 1.38 -11.25
C ARG A 115 16.58 1.28 -11.55
N TRP A 116 15.76 1.66 -10.58
CA TRP A 116 14.32 1.78 -10.78
C TRP A 116 13.95 3.08 -11.50
N GLN A 117 12.93 3.04 -12.33
CA GLN A 117 12.35 4.20 -13.01
C GLN A 117 10.87 3.96 -13.28
N SER A 118 10.13 5.03 -13.59
CA SER A 118 8.75 4.91 -14.05
C SER A 118 8.67 4.07 -15.32
N SER A 119 7.61 3.26 -15.43
CA SER A 119 7.28 2.51 -16.64
C SER A 119 6.72 3.39 -17.76
N GLY A 120 6.41 4.67 -17.48
CA GLY A 120 5.92 5.65 -18.45
C GLY A 120 4.39 5.76 -18.50
N GLY A 121 3.67 5.19 -17.52
CA GLY A 121 2.24 5.42 -17.36
C GLY A 121 1.92 6.86 -16.92
N THR A 122 0.74 7.36 -17.27
CA THR A 122 0.24 8.69 -16.87
C THR A 122 -0.64 8.65 -15.62
N MET A 123 -1.05 7.45 -15.20
CA MET A 123 -1.80 7.25 -13.95
C MET A 123 -0.82 6.94 -12.82
N ASP A 124 -1.04 7.57 -11.68
CA ASP A 124 -0.30 7.23 -10.46
C ASP A 124 -0.70 5.84 -9.91
N HIS A 125 0.08 5.35 -8.94
CA HIS A 125 -0.14 4.04 -8.36
C HIS A 125 -1.46 3.92 -7.58
N THR A 126 -1.94 5.03 -6.99
CA THR A 126 -3.22 5.07 -6.27
C THR A 126 -4.36 4.78 -7.22
N MET A 127 -4.41 5.49 -8.36
CA MET A 127 -5.42 5.26 -9.39
C MET A 127 -5.30 3.88 -10.03
N LEU A 128 -4.09 3.39 -10.30
CA LEU A 128 -3.86 2.05 -10.83
C LEU A 128 -4.36 0.97 -9.86
N GLY A 129 -3.97 1.06 -8.59
CA GLY A 129 -4.40 0.14 -7.54
C GLY A 129 -5.91 0.16 -7.36
N THR A 130 -6.51 1.33 -7.20
CA THR A 130 -7.96 1.51 -7.02
C THR A 130 -8.75 0.91 -8.17
N SER A 131 -8.40 1.27 -9.42
CA SER A 131 -9.13 0.78 -10.59
C SER A 131 -9.01 -0.73 -10.75
N GLU A 132 -7.85 -1.30 -10.46
CA GLU A 132 -7.62 -2.74 -10.57
C GLU A 132 -8.35 -3.52 -9.47
N LEU A 133 -8.33 -3.05 -8.21
CA LEU A 133 -9.08 -3.70 -7.13
C LEU A 133 -10.59 -3.61 -7.35
N HIS A 134 -11.09 -2.48 -7.86
CA HIS A 134 -12.50 -2.36 -8.26
C HIS A 134 -12.85 -3.37 -9.37
N ALA A 135 -12.03 -3.47 -10.42
CA ALA A 135 -12.24 -4.43 -11.52
C ALA A 135 -12.18 -5.90 -11.06
N ARG A 136 -11.47 -6.19 -9.97
CA ARG A 136 -11.40 -7.52 -9.34
C ARG A 136 -12.48 -7.76 -8.29
N HIS A 137 -13.44 -6.83 -8.14
CA HIS A 137 -14.57 -6.96 -7.22
C HIS A 137 -14.17 -7.03 -5.73
N PHE A 138 -13.12 -6.31 -5.33
CA PHE A 138 -12.82 -6.12 -3.92
C PHE A 138 -13.94 -5.33 -3.23
N PRO A 139 -14.18 -5.56 -1.91
CA PRO A 139 -15.15 -4.78 -1.14
C PRO A 139 -14.85 -3.29 -1.21
N GLU A 140 -15.90 -2.47 -1.25
CA GLU A 140 -15.82 -1.01 -1.37
C GLU A 140 -14.91 -0.39 -0.31
N LYS A 141 -14.97 -0.82 0.96
CA LYS A 141 -14.10 -0.34 2.03
C LYS A 141 -12.61 -0.53 1.73
N VAL A 142 -12.22 -1.68 1.16
CA VAL A 142 -10.84 -1.96 0.77
C VAL A 142 -10.42 -1.05 -0.38
N VAL A 143 -11.27 -0.90 -1.39
CA VAL A 143 -11.03 0.00 -2.53
C VAL A 143 -10.91 1.44 -2.06
N HIS A 144 -11.75 1.89 -1.11
CA HIS A 144 -11.69 3.23 -0.53
C HIS A 144 -10.37 3.48 0.20
N ILE A 145 -9.89 2.53 1.03
CA ILE A 145 -8.60 2.65 1.72
C ILE A 145 -7.48 2.89 0.69
N VAL A 146 -7.44 2.09 -0.38
CA VAL A 146 -6.43 2.24 -1.44
C VAL A 146 -6.57 3.56 -2.19
N ALA A 147 -7.81 4.00 -2.48
CA ALA A 147 -8.08 5.26 -3.19
C ALA A 147 -7.67 6.50 -2.38
N SER A 148 -7.71 6.41 -1.05
CA SER A 148 -7.60 7.56 -0.14
C SER A 148 -6.31 7.61 0.67
N HIS A 149 -5.36 6.66 0.48
CA HIS A 149 -4.16 6.63 1.31
C HIS A 149 -3.24 7.85 1.13
N PHE A 150 -3.33 8.59 0.02
CA PHE A 150 -2.66 9.88 -0.14
C PHE A 150 -3.27 11.04 0.65
N GLY A 151 -4.44 10.82 1.28
CA GLY A 151 -5.09 11.84 2.10
C GLY A 151 -5.35 13.12 1.35
N GLU A 152 -4.90 14.25 1.93
CA GLU A 152 -5.06 15.59 1.36
C GLU A 152 -4.28 15.81 0.06
N ASN A 153 -3.28 14.99 -0.23
CA ASN A 153 -2.52 15.04 -1.47
C ASN A 153 -3.17 14.25 -2.62
N GLY A 154 -4.23 13.51 -2.32
CA GLY A 154 -4.98 12.70 -3.28
C GLY A 154 -6.34 13.29 -3.63
N PRO A 155 -7.01 12.78 -4.67
CA PRO A 155 -8.33 13.24 -5.08
C PRO A 155 -9.45 12.78 -4.14
N THR A 156 -9.21 11.81 -3.30
CA THR A 156 -10.20 11.20 -2.39
C THR A 156 -9.65 11.19 -0.98
N PRO A 157 -10.16 12.02 -0.07
CA PRO A 157 -9.72 12.02 1.32
C PRO A 157 -10.24 10.77 2.07
N PRO A 158 -9.56 10.31 3.14
CA PRO A 158 -10.02 9.24 4.01
C PRO A 158 -11.38 9.61 4.65
N GLN A 159 -12.37 8.72 4.52
CA GLN A 159 -13.72 8.92 5.07
C GLN A 159 -14.11 7.84 6.09
N THR A 160 -13.21 6.89 6.36
CA THR A 160 -13.39 5.88 7.40
C THR A 160 -12.18 5.87 8.33
N LEU A 161 -12.36 5.34 9.53
CA LEU A 161 -11.29 5.25 10.50
C LEU A 161 -10.14 4.36 9.99
N GLU A 162 -10.49 3.27 9.30
CA GLU A 162 -9.51 2.38 8.67
C GLU A 162 -8.65 3.11 7.63
N ALA A 163 -9.30 3.89 6.76
CA ALA A 163 -8.61 4.66 5.74
C ALA A 163 -7.70 5.74 6.34
N PHE A 164 -8.17 6.42 7.39
CA PHE A 164 -7.37 7.42 8.11
C PHE A 164 -6.16 6.80 8.79
N ILE A 165 -6.31 5.63 9.44
CA ILE A 165 -5.19 4.91 10.05
C ILE A 165 -4.13 4.58 9.00
N VAL A 166 -4.53 4.00 7.85
CA VAL A 166 -3.58 3.64 6.79
C VAL A 166 -2.86 4.86 6.27
N HIS A 167 -3.57 5.95 5.96
CA HIS A 167 -2.98 7.21 5.52
C HIS A 167 -1.94 7.76 6.50
N ALA A 168 -2.28 7.82 7.79
CA ALA A 168 -1.38 8.37 8.82
C ALA A 168 -0.10 7.53 8.98
N ILE A 169 -0.22 6.20 8.96
CA ILE A 169 0.91 5.29 9.14
C ILE A 169 1.77 5.20 7.87
N ASP A 170 1.18 5.25 6.69
CA ASP A 170 1.89 5.33 5.42
C ASP A 170 2.79 6.57 5.36
N ASN A 171 2.24 7.75 5.66
CA ASN A 171 3.00 9.00 5.76
C ASN A 171 4.13 8.91 6.79
N MET A 172 3.85 8.35 7.96
CA MET A 172 4.85 8.20 9.01
C MET A 172 6.04 7.35 8.54
N ASP A 173 5.78 6.20 7.91
CA ASP A 173 6.85 5.33 7.40
C ASP A 173 7.65 6.02 6.28
N ALA A 174 6.96 6.66 5.33
CA ALA A 174 7.59 7.37 4.23
C ALA A 174 8.55 8.47 4.73
N VAL A 175 8.14 9.26 5.72
CA VAL A 175 8.96 10.31 6.34
C VAL A 175 10.14 9.72 7.09
N MET A 176 9.92 8.69 7.92
CA MET A 176 10.97 8.06 8.74
C MET A 176 12.05 7.36 7.92
N ASN A 177 11.72 6.87 6.72
CA ASN A 177 12.64 6.18 5.83
C ASN A 177 13.09 7.02 4.63
N SER A 178 12.74 8.32 4.60
CA SER A 178 13.32 9.24 3.63
C SER A 178 14.76 9.60 4.03
N GLU A 179 15.61 9.91 3.03
CA GLU A 179 16.97 10.44 3.26
C GLU A 179 16.97 11.92 3.68
N VAL A 180 15.79 12.50 3.91
CA VAL A 180 15.65 13.89 4.37
C VAL A 180 16.25 14.00 5.78
N GLU A 181 17.12 14.97 5.95
CA GLU A 181 17.72 15.27 7.26
C GLU A 181 16.63 15.41 8.33
N LYS A 182 16.71 14.55 9.35
CA LYS A 182 15.70 14.44 10.42
C LYS A 182 15.46 15.75 11.19
N GLU A 183 16.34 16.73 11.01
CA GLU A 183 16.19 18.09 11.56
C GLU A 183 15.00 18.88 10.96
N ASN A 184 14.46 18.42 9.82
CA ASN A 184 13.34 19.06 9.13
C ASN A 184 12.02 18.26 9.19
N LEU A 185 11.87 17.31 10.12
CA LEU A 185 10.65 16.49 10.25
C LEU A 185 9.37 17.32 10.35
N ILE A 186 9.43 18.46 11.05
CA ILE A 186 8.27 19.36 11.22
C ILE A 186 7.82 19.94 9.87
N SER A 187 8.74 20.28 8.98
CA SER A 187 8.40 20.83 7.66
C SER A 187 7.78 19.81 6.71
N LEU A 188 7.92 18.51 7.01
CA LEU A 188 7.32 17.41 6.23
C LEU A 188 5.89 17.07 6.69
N ILE A 189 5.55 17.43 7.94
CA ILE A 189 4.22 17.19 8.54
C ILE A 189 3.25 18.35 8.27
N ILE A 190 3.76 19.54 7.99
CA ILE A 190 2.97 20.79 7.82
C ILE A 190 2.91 21.21 6.33
N ARG A 191 2.96 20.30 5.41
CA ARG A 191 2.77 20.61 3.99
C ARG A 191 1.32 20.47 3.58
#